data_178ede42e760e93a79010ae3d4ea26a7
#
_entry.id   178ede42e760e93a79010ae3d4ea26a7
#
_cell.length_a   1.000
_cell.length_b   1.000
_cell.length_c   1.000
_cell.angle_alpha   90.00
_cell.angle_beta   90.00
_cell.angle_gamma   90.00
#
_symmetry.space_group_name_H-M   'P 1'
#
loop_
_entity.id
_entity.type
_entity.pdbx_description
1 polymer ?
#
loop_
_entity_poly.entity_id
_entity_poly.type
_entity_poly.pdbx_seq_one_letter_code
_entity_poly.pdbx_strand_id
1 'polypeptide(L)'
;SLFVSEDSSSMVKKKGEKIAVHTKNICNFIRENNIRNIDLMKINAEGVEYDVIETLVDNNLIEIVANLQVQFHDFVPHAQEKYQKVTELLAKTHTRTYCYPFIWENWQSKSL
;
A
#
# COMPACT_ATOMS: atom_id res chain seq x y z
N SER A 1 -17.71 -2.67 8.09
CA SER A 1 -18.68 -3.21 7.21
C SER A 1 -18.17 -4.34 6.37
N LEU A 2 -19.03 -5.25 6.09
CA LEU A 2 -18.73 -6.39 5.24
C LEU A 2 -18.35 -5.99 3.82
N PHE A 3 -18.80 -4.85 3.40
CA PHE A 3 -18.61 -4.41 2.02
C PHE A 3 -17.27 -3.78 1.76
N VAL A 4 -16.59 -3.43 2.82
CA VAL A 4 -15.34 -2.70 2.71
C VAL A 4 -14.35 -3.44 1.83
N SER A 5 -14.15 -4.72 2.09
CA SER A 5 -13.17 -5.48 1.34
C SER A 5 -13.60 -5.77 -0.09
N GLU A 6 -14.91 -5.79 -0.34
CA GLU A 6 -15.41 -6.05 -1.69
C GLU A 6 -15.19 -4.85 -2.61
N ASP A 7 -15.34 -3.65 -2.05
CA ASP A 7 -15.19 -2.43 -2.83
C ASP A 7 -13.76 -1.89 -2.79
N SER A 8 -12.90 -2.50 -2.00
CA SER A 8 -11.53 -2.02 -1.86
C SER A 8 -10.75 -2.27 -3.13
N SER A 9 -10.13 -1.21 -3.63
CA SER A 9 -9.28 -1.32 -4.79
C SER A 9 -8.01 -0.51 -4.58
N SER A 10 -6.96 -0.92 -5.26
CA SER A 10 -5.72 -0.18 -5.31
C SER A 10 -5.46 0.22 -6.74
N MET A 11 -4.82 1.36 -6.91
CA MET A 11 -4.43 1.83 -8.22
C MET A 11 -2.93 1.62 -8.38
N VAL A 12 -2.55 0.97 -9.46
CA VAL A 12 -1.16 0.75 -9.80
C VAL A 12 -0.85 1.54 -11.06
N LYS A 13 0.18 2.38 -10.99
CA LYS A 13 0.61 3.17 -12.14
C LYS A 13 2.01 2.76 -12.53
N LYS A 14 2.18 2.41 -13.80
CA LYS A 14 3.46 2.01 -14.35
C LYS A 14 3.56 2.57 -15.77
N LYS A 15 4.60 3.37 -16.03
CA LYS A 15 4.85 3.97 -17.36
C LYS A 15 3.64 4.71 -17.92
N GLY A 16 2.94 5.43 -17.03
CA GLY A 16 1.78 6.21 -17.44
C GLY A 16 0.46 5.45 -17.47
N GLU A 17 0.50 4.13 -17.43
CA GLU A 17 -0.74 3.34 -17.38
C GLU A 17 -1.26 3.25 -15.96
N LYS A 18 -2.58 3.34 -15.82
CA LYS A 18 -3.26 3.20 -14.54
C LYS A 18 -4.12 1.96 -14.58
N ILE A 19 -3.94 1.10 -13.60
CA ILE A 19 -4.69 -0.15 -13.51
C ILE A 19 -5.31 -0.23 -12.12
N ALA A 20 -6.62 -0.47 -12.05
CA ALA A 20 -7.29 -0.72 -10.79
C ALA A 20 -7.23 -2.21 -10.50
N VAL A 21 -6.77 -2.56 -9.30
CA VAL A 21 -6.62 -3.95 -8.89
C VAL A 21 -7.35 -4.14 -7.58
N HIS A 22 -8.08 -5.23 -7.45
CA HIS A 22 -8.70 -5.56 -6.17
C HIS A 22 -7.59 -5.69 -5.13
N THR A 23 -7.74 -5.00 -4.01
CA THR A 23 -6.66 -4.86 -3.04
C THR A 23 -6.10 -6.19 -2.55
N LYS A 24 -6.97 -7.19 -2.36
CA LYS A 24 -6.54 -8.51 -1.89
C LYS A 24 -5.72 -9.27 -2.92
N ASN A 25 -5.80 -8.89 -4.18
CA ASN A 25 -5.12 -9.59 -5.27
C ASN A 25 -3.84 -8.92 -5.72
N ILE A 26 -3.42 -7.89 -5.04
CA ILE A 26 -2.30 -7.07 -5.54
C ILE A 26 -1.00 -7.85 -5.67
N CYS A 27 -0.68 -8.71 -4.72
CA CYS A 27 0.55 -9.50 -4.80
C CYS A 27 0.49 -10.49 -5.97
N ASN A 28 -0.65 -11.14 -6.15
CA ASN A 28 -0.84 -12.05 -7.28
C ASN A 28 -0.77 -11.32 -8.59
N PHE A 29 -1.39 -10.14 -8.67
CA PHE A 29 -1.35 -9.30 -9.86
C PHE A 29 0.09 -8.96 -10.24
N ILE A 30 0.89 -8.57 -9.27
CA ILE A 30 2.29 -8.23 -9.50
C ILE A 30 3.06 -9.43 -10.04
N ARG A 31 2.89 -10.59 -9.42
CA ARG A 31 3.59 -11.80 -9.82
C ARG A 31 3.16 -12.30 -11.18
N GLU A 32 1.84 -12.37 -11.42
CA GLU A 32 1.29 -12.91 -12.66
C GLU A 32 1.66 -12.06 -13.87
N ASN A 33 1.85 -10.78 -13.66
CA ASN A 33 2.21 -9.85 -14.74
C ASN A 33 3.71 -9.54 -14.79
N ASN A 34 4.52 -10.21 -13.98
CA ASN A 34 5.97 -10.02 -13.93
C ASN A 34 6.36 -8.56 -13.76
N ILE A 35 5.65 -7.84 -12.91
CA ILE A 35 5.91 -6.42 -12.69
C ILE A 35 7.13 -6.29 -11.79
N ARG A 36 8.13 -5.55 -12.27
CA ARG A 36 9.40 -5.38 -11.57
C ARG A 36 9.56 -4.01 -10.93
N ASN A 37 8.75 -3.06 -11.35
CA ASN A 37 8.74 -1.73 -10.76
C ASN A 37 7.36 -1.11 -10.95
N ILE A 38 6.99 -0.27 -9.97
CA ILE A 38 5.71 0.43 -9.98
C ILE A 38 6.01 1.88 -9.64
N ASP A 39 5.56 2.81 -10.50
CA ASP A 39 5.80 4.23 -10.27
C ASP A 39 4.99 4.75 -9.09
N LEU A 40 3.75 4.32 -8.99
CA LEU A 40 2.85 4.75 -7.93
C LEU A 40 1.87 3.64 -7.61
N MET A 41 1.73 3.35 -6.34
CA MET A 41 0.67 2.48 -5.84
C MET A 41 -0.17 3.28 -4.85
N LYS A 42 -1.47 3.35 -5.10
CA LYS A 42 -2.39 4.07 -4.24
C LYS A 42 -3.34 3.06 -3.60
N ILE A 43 -3.31 2.97 -2.29
CA ILE A 43 -4.13 2.02 -1.53
C ILE A 43 -5.22 2.77 -0.80
N ASN A 44 -6.47 2.45 -1.13
CA ASN A 44 -7.65 2.93 -0.42
C ASN A 44 -8.49 1.70 -0.09
N ALA A 45 -8.14 1.04 0.98
CA ALA A 45 -8.65 -0.30 1.28
C ALA A 45 -9.55 -0.37 2.50
N GLU A 46 -9.93 0.76 3.04
CA GLU A 46 -10.94 0.89 4.10
C GLU A 46 -10.76 -0.09 5.27
N GLY A 47 -9.53 -0.15 5.81
CA GLY A 47 -9.22 -0.97 6.97
C GLY A 47 -8.38 -2.20 6.66
N VAL A 48 -8.20 -2.54 5.39
CA VAL A 48 -7.38 -3.71 4.99
C VAL A 48 -5.96 -3.29 4.60
N GLU A 49 -5.69 -1.99 4.57
CA GLU A 49 -4.40 -1.46 4.12
C GLU A 49 -3.23 -1.99 4.94
N TYR A 50 -3.42 -2.21 6.24
CA TYR A 50 -2.35 -2.74 7.11
C TYR A 50 -1.92 -4.12 6.66
N ASP A 51 -2.89 -4.99 6.40
CA ASP A 51 -2.61 -6.36 5.96
C ASP A 51 -1.97 -6.37 4.58
N VAL A 52 -2.42 -5.50 3.71
CA VAL A 52 -1.86 -5.40 2.35
C VAL A 52 -0.39 -5.01 2.40
N ILE A 53 -0.08 -4.00 3.19
CA ILE A 53 1.31 -3.53 3.28
C ILE A 53 2.19 -4.60 3.94
N GLU A 54 1.72 -5.24 5.00
CA GLU A 54 2.47 -6.33 5.61
C GLU A 54 2.73 -7.46 4.61
N THR A 55 1.73 -7.81 3.81
CA THR A 55 1.88 -8.84 2.79
C THR A 55 2.89 -8.43 1.72
N LEU A 56 2.86 -7.18 1.29
CA LEU A 56 3.84 -6.68 0.33
C LEU A 56 5.25 -6.73 0.89
N VAL A 57 5.41 -6.37 2.16
CA VAL A 57 6.72 -6.43 2.83
C VAL A 57 7.20 -7.87 2.96
N ASP A 58 6.32 -8.76 3.44
CA ASP A 58 6.67 -10.15 3.66
C ASP A 58 7.06 -10.88 2.37
N ASN A 59 6.52 -10.44 1.25
CA ASN A 59 6.82 -11.03 -0.06
C ASN A 59 7.90 -10.28 -0.83
N ASN A 60 8.56 -9.33 -0.19
CA ASN A 60 9.62 -8.52 -0.79
C ASN A 60 9.16 -7.74 -2.02
N LEU A 61 7.88 -7.39 -2.07
CA LEU A 61 7.31 -6.64 -3.19
C LEU A 61 7.23 -5.15 -2.94
N ILE A 62 7.32 -4.73 -1.67
CA ILE A 62 7.23 -3.29 -1.36
C ILE A 62 8.40 -2.51 -1.99
N GLU A 63 9.53 -3.14 -2.17
CA GLU A 63 10.73 -2.50 -2.68
C GLU A 63 10.60 -2.06 -4.13
N ILE A 64 9.69 -2.67 -4.89
CA ILE A 64 9.49 -2.29 -6.30
C ILE A 64 8.61 -1.05 -6.45
N VAL A 65 8.00 -0.58 -5.37
CA VAL A 65 7.09 0.56 -5.41
C VAL A 65 7.86 1.85 -5.16
N ALA A 66 7.91 2.71 -6.18
CA ALA A 66 8.62 3.99 -6.07
C ALA A 66 7.89 4.94 -5.13
N ASN A 67 6.59 5.08 -5.30
CA ASN A 67 5.78 5.94 -4.43
C ASN A 67 4.54 5.16 -4.00
N LEU A 68 4.34 5.10 -2.69
CA LEU A 68 3.18 4.47 -2.08
C LEU A 68 2.32 5.57 -1.45
N GLN A 69 1.09 5.70 -1.91
CA GLN A 69 0.11 6.57 -1.27
C GLN A 69 -0.91 5.70 -0.58
N VAL A 70 -1.13 5.95 0.69
CA VAL A 70 -2.02 5.11 1.48
C VAL A 70 -2.88 5.98 2.39
N GLN A 71 -4.15 5.60 2.50
CA GLN A 71 -5.05 6.14 3.50
C GLN A 71 -5.18 5.09 4.59
N PHE A 72 -4.61 5.39 5.76
CA PHE A 72 -4.76 4.51 6.92
C PHE A 72 -6.08 4.85 7.61
N HIS A 73 -6.78 3.83 8.04
CA HIS A 73 -8.05 3.98 8.72
C HIS A 73 -7.90 3.62 10.20
N ASP A 74 -8.59 4.35 11.07
CA ASP A 74 -8.46 4.16 12.50
C ASP A 74 -9.63 3.42 13.16
N PHE A 75 -10.60 2.97 12.35
CA PHE A 75 -11.77 2.28 12.89
C PHE A 75 -11.55 0.78 13.10
N VAL A 76 -10.42 0.24 12.68
CA VAL A 76 -10.12 -1.18 12.87
C VAL A 76 -9.60 -1.43 14.28
N PRO A 77 -9.79 -2.65 14.82
CA PRO A 77 -9.22 -2.99 16.14
C PRO A 77 -7.70 -2.81 16.14
N HIS A 78 -7.19 -2.22 17.23
CA HIS A 78 -5.75 -2.00 17.41
C HIS A 78 -5.12 -1.14 16.31
N ALA A 79 -5.88 -0.16 15.80
CA ALA A 79 -5.42 0.67 14.68
C ALA A 79 -4.08 1.36 14.96
N GLN A 80 -3.89 1.90 16.16
CA GLN A 80 -2.65 2.60 16.49
C GLN A 80 -1.45 1.66 16.48
N GLU A 81 -1.61 0.48 17.03
CA GLU A 81 -0.54 -0.51 17.05
C GLU A 81 -0.21 -1.00 15.64
N LYS A 82 -1.24 -1.24 14.83
CA LYS A 82 -1.06 -1.63 13.43
C LYS A 82 -0.37 -0.54 12.63
N TYR A 83 -0.78 0.69 12.83
CA TYR A 83 -0.19 1.84 12.18
C TYR A 83 1.30 1.94 12.51
N GLN A 84 1.64 1.85 13.79
CA GLN A 84 3.02 1.93 14.22
C GLN A 84 3.86 0.82 13.60
N LYS A 85 3.36 -0.41 13.63
CA LYS A 85 4.06 -1.55 13.06
C LYS A 85 4.33 -1.37 11.57
N VAL A 86 3.30 -1.00 10.82
CA VAL A 86 3.39 -0.86 9.37
C VAL A 86 4.32 0.30 8.99
N THR A 87 4.23 1.42 9.69
CA THR A 87 5.10 2.56 9.38
C THR A 87 6.56 2.26 9.72
N GLU A 88 6.82 1.48 10.74
CA GLU A 88 8.17 1.03 11.05
C GLU A 88 8.72 0.14 9.94
N LEU A 89 7.88 -0.76 9.41
CA LEU A 89 8.28 -1.61 8.30
C LEU A 89 8.55 -0.77 7.05
N LEU A 90 7.68 0.17 6.73
CA LEU A 90 7.86 1.03 5.57
C LEU A 90 9.11 1.89 5.67
N ALA A 91 9.44 2.34 6.86
CA ALA A 91 10.60 3.20 7.06
C ALA A 91 11.92 2.53 6.72
N LYS A 92 11.95 1.22 6.60
CA LYS A 92 13.16 0.49 6.20
C LYS A 92 13.49 0.71 4.73
N THR A 93 12.49 0.87 3.89
CA THR A 93 12.67 0.97 2.44
C THR A 93 12.18 2.28 1.84
N HIS A 94 11.37 3.02 2.58
CA HIS A 94 10.72 4.24 2.10
C HIS A 94 10.86 5.38 3.09
N THR A 95 10.73 6.59 2.58
CA THR A 95 10.70 7.80 3.41
C THR A 95 9.34 8.45 3.27
N ARG A 96 8.73 8.80 4.39
CA ARG A 96 7.44 9.48 4.37
C ARG A 96 7.67 10.92 3.92
N THR A 97 7.10 11.29 2.77
CA THR A 97 7.28 12.62 2.21
C THR A 97 6.21 13.60 2.66
N TYR A 98 4.99 13.12 2.93
CA TYR A 98 3.98 13.93 3.60
C TYR A 98 3.04 13.00 4.36
N CYS A 99 2.37 13.58 5.36
CA CYS A 99 1.43 12.84 6.19
C CYS A 99 0.32 13.77 6.64
N TYR A 100 -0.91 13.40 6.30
CA TYR A 100 -2.11 13.93 6.90
C TYR A 100 -2.73 12.76 7.66
N PRO A 101 -2.50 12.64 8.98
CA PRO A 101 -2.84 11.43 9.74
C PRO A 101 -4.27 10.96 9.47
N PHE A 102 -4.40 9.68 9.12
CA PHE A 102 -5.67 9.03 8.81
C PHE A 102 -6.47 9.72 7.69
N ILE A 103 -5.75 10.45 6.82
CA ILE A 103 -6.30 10.98 5.58
C ILE A 103 -5.47 10.40 4.44
N TRP A 104 -4.24 10.89 4.23
CA TRP A 104 -3.34 10.36 3.21
C TRP A 104 -1.89 10.51 3.64
N GLU A 105 -1.08 9.51 3.29
CA GLU A 105 0.37 9.58 3.45
C GLU A 105 1.02 9.16 2.15
N ASN A 106 2.17 9.74 1.87
CA ASN A 106 3.01 9.33 0.75
C ASN A 106 4.36 8.85 1.27
N TRP A 107 4.76 7.69 0.78
CA TRP A 107 6.03 7.07 1.10
C TRP A 107 6.82 6.86 -0.19
N GLN A 108 8.00 7.48 -0.26
CA GLN A 108 8.85 7.41 -1.44
C GLN A 108 10.01 6.47 -1.18
N SER A 109 10.31 5.61 -2.16
CA SER A 109 11.41 4.66 -2.06
C SER A 109 12.73 5.40 -1.83
N LYS A 110 13.53 4.86 -0.91
CA LYS A 110 14.87 5.40 -0.64
C LYS A 110 15.83 5.14 -1.80
N SER A 111 15.45 4.27 -2.72
CA SER A 111 16.26 3.96 -3.90
C SER A 111 16.12 4.97 -5.02
N LEU A 112 15.22 5.91 -4.90
CA LEU A 112 15.04 6.94 -5.93
C LEU A 112 16.11 8.02 -5.82
#